data_eabcd07910d5ee38b79938e6ef94bd0a
#
_entry.id   eabcd07910d5ee38b79938e6ef94bd0a
#
_cell.length_a   1.000
_cell.length_b   1.000
_cell.length_c   1.000
_cell.angle_alpha   90.00
_cell.angle_beta   90.00
_cell.angle_gamma   90.00
#
_symmetry.space_group_name_H-M   'P 1'
#
loop_
_entity.id
_entity.type
_entity.pdbx_description
1 polymer ?
#
loop_
_entity_poly.entity_id
_entity_poly.type
_entity_poly.pdbx_seq_one_letter_code
_entity_poly.pdbx_strand_id
1 'polypeptide(L)'
;MMTLEDDMITLKTEPRKLIPNVYESEGTGFENHEFFEASSIRKVNGKYYFVYSSVKSHELCYAVSDKPDRGYVYGGNLVDIGDVFLDSRDQKDALNCLGNTHGGMECCDGQWYVFYHRQSNRTQYSRQACAEKIYFDKEGKIAQAEVTSCGLNYGPLKAEKRLPAYIACQITRNDRQVM
;
A
#
# COMPACT_ATOMS: atom_id res chain seq x y z
N MET A 1 11.23 11.89 -9.86
CA MET A 1 10.16 12.60 -10.58
C MET A 1 10.75 13.55 -11.60
N MET A 2 10.11 13.72 -12.74
CA MET A 2 10.44 14.70 -13.76
C MET A 2 9.16 15.26 -14.36
N THR A 3 9.18 16.44 -14.92
CA THR A 3 8.05 17.04 -15.64
C THR A 3 8.27 16.86 -17.13
N LEU A 4 7.22 16.59 -17.86
CA LEU A 4 7.23 16.53 -19.32
C LEU A 4 6.71 17.84 -19.91
N GLU A 5 7.07 18.13 -21.15
CA GLU A 5 6.43 19.15 -21.96
C GLU A 5 5.02 18.68 -22.40
N ASP A 6 4.26 19.54 -23.06
CA ASP A 6 2.89 19.27 -23.48
C ASP A 6 2.77 18.10 -24.46
N ASP A 7 3.86 17.76 -25.14
CA ASP A 7 3.94 16.58 -26.01
C ASP A 7 3.98 15.24 -25.25
N MET A 8 4.10 15.28 -23.92
CA MET A 8 4.16 14.13 -23.01
C MET A 8 5.34 13.16 -23.25
N ILE A 9 6.34 13.60 -23.98
CA ILE A 9 7.53 12.82 -24.36
C ILE A 9 8.80 13.54 -23.97
N THR A 10 8.89 14.85 -24.24
CA THR A 10 10.07 15.66 -24.00
C THR A 10 10.21 16.01 -22.52
N LEU A 11 11.39 15.82 -21.97
CA LEU A 11 11.68 16.19 -20.56
C LEU A 11 11.76 17.71 -20.45
N LYS A 12 10.97 18.27 -19.54
CA LYS A 12 11.00 19.69 -19.17
C LYS A 12 11.95 19.97 -18.02
N THR A 13 12.12 19.01 -17.11
CA THR A 13 12.98 19.15 -15.95
C THR A 13 13.88 17.95 -15.80
N GLU A 14 15.07 18.18 -15.20
CA GLU A 14 15.94 17.10 -14.75
C GLU A 14 15.25 16.20 -13.71
N PRO A 15 15.62 14.91 -13.65
CA PRO A 15 15.11 13.98 -12.64
C PRO A 15 15.40 14.47 -11.22
N ARG A 16 14.38 14.45 -10.37
CA ARG A 16 14.48 14.80 -8.95
C ARG A 16 14.04 13.64 -8.08
N LYS A 17 14.82 13.32 -7.08
CA LYS A 17 14.44 12.38 -6.02
C LYS A 17 13.37 13.04 -5.13
N LEU A 18 12.33 12.29 -4.74
CA LEU A 18 11.24 12.79 -3.91
C LEU A 18 11.39 12.38 -2.44
N ILE A 19 11.82 11.15 -2.20
CA ILE A 19 12.02 10.56 -0.87
C ILE A 19 13.33 9.78 -0.85
N PRO A 20 13.93 9.57 0.34
CA PRO A 20 15.25 8.93 0.44
C PRO A 20 15.18 7.42 0.19
N ASN A 21 16.29 6.86 -0.23
CA ASN A 21 16.58 5.44 -0.21
C ASN A 21 17.42 5.08 1.04
N VAL A 22 17.82 3.81 1.18
CA VAL A 22 18.57 3.29 2.33
C VAL A 22 19.90 4.00 2.62
N TYR A 23 20.49 4.66 1.63
CA TYR A 23 21.78 5.36 1.80
C TYR A 23 21.64 6.82 2.27
N GLU A 24 20.42 7.33 2.34
CA GLU A 24 20.14 8.75 2.54
C GLU A 24 19.02 8.99 3.57
N SER A 25 18.55 7.94 4.23
CA SER A 25 17.37 8.00 5.12
C SER A 25 17.68 8.52 6.52
N GLU A 26 18.95 8.49 6.96
CA GLU A 26 19.32 8.87 8.31
C GLU A 26 18.88 10.30 8.67
N GLY A 27 18.13 10.46 9.75
CA GLY A 27 17.60 11.74 10.21
C GLY A 27 16.43 12.31 9.40
N THR A 28 15.85 11.54 8.46
CA THR A 28 14.77 11.99 7.58
C THR A 28 13.37 11.59 8.02
N GLY A 29 13.26 10.63 8.97
CA GLY A 29 12.00 10.01 9.39
C GLY A 29 11.53 8.87 8.49
N PHE A 30 12.30 8.50 7.47
CA PHE A 30 12.01 7.38 6.58
C PHE A 30 12.76 6.09 6.96
N GLU A 31 13.53 6.11 8.05
CA GLU A 31 14.34 4.98 8.48
C GLU A 31 13.49 3.73 8.69
N ASN A 32 13.93 2.61 8.14
CA ASN A 32 13.23 1.33 8.07
C ASN A 32 11.98 1.31 7.17
N HIS A 33 11.70 2.42 6.46
CA HIS A 33 10.58 2.54 5.52
C HIS A 33 11.01 3.26 4.25
N GLU A 34 12.28 3.14 3.90
CA GLU A 34 12.89 3.81 2.75
C GLU A 34 12.26 3.34 1.44
N PHE A 35 12.35 4.19 0.44
CA PHE A 35 11.83 3.89 -0.89
C PHE A 35 12.56 2.72 -1.53
N PHE A 36 11.78 1.75 -2.03
CA PHE A 36 12.27 0.67 -2.86
C PHE A 36 11.72 0.79 -4.29
N GLU A 37 10.40 0.70 -4.48
CA GLU A 37 9.80 0.71 -5.82
C GLU A 37 8.30 1.08 -5.83
N ALA A 38 7.67 1.00 -7.02
CA ALA A 38 6.23 0.99 -7.25
C ALA A 38 5.49 2.24 -6.75
N SER A 39 5.97 3.41 -7.13
CA SER A 39 5.39 4.67 -6.68
C SER A 39 4.11 5.08 -7.43
N SER A 40 3.20 5.69 -6.68
CA SER A 40 1.96 6.28 -7.17
C SER A 40 1.65 7.55 -6.40
N ILE A 41 1.21 8.62 -7.07
CA ILE A 41 0.84 9.88 -6.42
C ILE A 41 -0.64 10.16 -6.58
N ARG A 42 -1.30 10.60 -5.50
CA ARG A 42 -2.67 11.11 -5.50
C ARG A 42 -2.75 12.45 -4.78
N LYS A 43 -3.60 13.34 -5.28
CA LYS A 43 -3.91 14.60 -4.61
C LYS A 43 -5.23 14.47 -3.87
N VAL A 44 -5.21 14.70 -2.55
CA VAL A 44 -6.38 14.63 -1.68
C VAL A 44 -6.41 15.87 -0.80
N ASN A 45 -7.50 16.63 -0.84
CA ASN A 45 -7.69 17.83 -0.02
C ASN A 45 -6.51 18.81 -0.04
N GLY A 46 -5.91 19.01 -1.22
CA GLY A 46 -4.79 19.93 -1.42
C GLY A 46 -3.41 19.35 -1.14
N LYS A 47 -3.30 18.21 -0.47
CA LYS A 47 -2.05 17.49 -0.20
C LYS A 47 -1.76 16.40 -1.23
N TYR A 48 -0.51 16.06 -1.40
CA TYR A 48 -0.03 14.99 -2.29
C TYR A 48 0.41 13.80 -1.45
N TYR A 49 -0.16 12.66 -1.73
CA TYR A 49 0.16 11.37 -1.10
C TYR A 49 0.96 10.53 -2.09
N PHE A 50 2.19 10.28 -1.74
CA PHE A 50 3.11 9.44 -2.51
C PHE A 50 3.12 8.05 -1.90
N VAL A 51 2.48 7.10 -2.56
CA VAL A 51 2.39 5.70 -2.13
C VAL A 51 3.54 4.92 -2.74
N TYR A 52 4.17 4.04 -1.98
CA TYR A 52 5.34 3.29 -2.44
C TYR A 52 5.54 1.99 -1.64
N SER A 53 6.23 1.02 -2.24
CA SER A 53 6.76 -0.15 -1.54
C SER A 53 8.08 0.20 -0.87
N SER A 54 8.21 -0.13 0.40
CA SER A 54 9.44 0.10 1.15
C SER A 54 10.46 -1.04 0.95
N VAL A 55 11.65 -0.83 1.45
CA VAL A 55 12.73 -1.83 1.47
C VAL A 55 12.36 -3.13 2.18
N LYS A 56 11.35 -3.13 3.03
CA LYS A 56 10.83 -4.34 3.66
C LYS A 56 9.99 -5.21 2.72
N SER A 57 9.64 -4.68 1.56
CA SER A 57 8.88 -5.30 0.48
C SER A 57 7.42 -5.68 0.81
N HIS A 58 7.11 -6.10 2.01
CA HIS A 58 5.77 -6.55 2.43
C HIS A 58 4.83 -5.40 2.85
N GLU A 59 5.34 -4.19 2.98
CA GLU A 59 4.57 -3.00 3.35
C GLU A 59 4.43 -2.01 2.19
N LEU A 60 3.24 -1.44 2.06
CA LEU A 60 2.94 -0.32 1.19
C LEU A 60 2.82 0.92 2.05
N CYS A 61 3.80 1.81 1.94
CA CYS A 61 3.90 3.02 2.72
C CYS A 61 3.35 4.23 1.97
N TYR A 62 3.15 5.34 2.70
CA TYR A 62 2.88 6.62 2.08
C TYR A 62 3.69 7.75 2.71
N ALA A 63 3.96 8.76 1.90
CA ALA A 63 4.53 10.04 2.32
C ALA A 63 3.63 11.17 1.86
N VAL A 64 3.61 12.28 2.59
CA VAL A 64 2.71 13.42 2.34
C VAL A 64 3.49 14.69 2.11
N SER A 65 3.04 15.51 1.16
CA SER A 65 3.57 16.85 0.90
C SER A 65 2.48 17.82 0.46
N ASP A 66 2.71 19.11 0.68
CA ASP A 66 1.89 20.19 0.10
C ASP A 66 2.27 20.50 -1.37
N LYS A 67 3.33 19.87 -1.89
CA LYS A 67 3.84 20.06 -3.25
C LYS A 67 4.05 18.72 -3.94
N PRO A 68 3.78 18.63 -5.27
CA PRO A 68 3.89 17.37 -5.98
C PRO A 68 5.33 16.89 -6.17
N ASP A 69 6.29 17.80 -6.12
CA ASP A 69 7.68 17.60 -6.57
C ASP A 69 8.73 17.65 -5.46
N ARG A 70 8.33 17.83 -4.19
CA ARG A 70 9.28 17.97 -3.06
C ARG A 70 8.62 17.98 -1.70
N GLY A 71 9.42 17.90 -0.62
CA GLY A 71 8.97 18.13 0.75
C GLY A 71 8.09 17.03 1.31
N TYR A 72 8.26 15.81 0.83
CA TYR A 72 7.54 14.66 1.36
C TYR A 72 8.06 14.27 2.74
N VAL A 73 7.14 14.03 3.64
CA VAL A 73 7.38 13.52 4.99
C VAL A 73 6.70 12.15 5.11
N TYR A 74 7.35 11.21 5.76
CA TYR A 74 6.78 9.88 6.00
C TYR A 74 5.47 9.97 6.76
N GLY A 75 4.42 9.37 6.23
CA GLY A 75 3.07 9.39 6.78
C GLY A 75 2.69 8.12 7.56
N GLY A 76 3.25 6.98 7.16
CA GLY A 76 2.95 5.69 7.76
C GLY A 76 2.77 4.57 6.73
N ASN A 77 2.31 3.42 7.21
CA ASN A 77 1.92 2.31 6.36
C ASN A 77 0.46 2.44 5.95
N LEU A 78 0.15 2.19 4.68
CA LEU A 78 -1.23 2.03 4.20
C LEU A 78 -1.73 0.61 4.46
N VAL A 79 -0.90 -0.37 4.16
CA VAL A 79 -1.19 -1.79 4.37
C VAL A 79 0.12 -2.56 4.49
N ASP A 80 0.13 -3.56 5.34
CA ASP A 80 1.16 -4.59 5.41
C ASP A 80 0.52 -5.93 5.09
N ILE A 81 1.03 -6.65 4.11
CA ILE A 81 0.38 -7.89 3.64
C ILE A 81 0.34 -9.02 4.67
N GLY A 82 1.12 -8.91 5.74
CA GLY A 82 1.10 -9.83 6.89
C GLY A 82 0.39 -9.26 8.12
N ASP A 83 -0.22 -8.07 8.01
CA ASP A 83 -0.76 -7.30 9.13
C ASP A 83 0.25 -7.05 10.26
N VAL A 84 1.53 -6.99 9.90
CA VAL A 84 2.59 -6.60 10.84
C VAL A 84 2.32 -5.18 11.33
N PHE A 85 2.61 -4.92 12.59
CA PHE A 85 2.33 -3.69 13.34
C PHE A 85 0.87 -3.48 13.79
N LEU A 86 -0.09 -4.22 13.28
CA LEU A 86 -1.44 -4.23 13.84
C LEU A 86 -1.49 -5.12 15.10
N ASP A 87 -2.19 -4.65 16.14
CA ASP A 87 -2.34 -5.36 17.43
C ASP A 87 -1.02 -5.84 18.03
N SER A 88 0.03 -5.02 17.88
CA SER A 88 1.40 -5.33 18.34
C SER A 88 2.02 -6.57 17.68
N ARG A 89 1.52 -6.99 16.55
CA ARG A 89 2.04 -8.15 15.79
C ARG A 89 3.39 -7.81 15.18
N ASP A 90 4.33 -8.75 15.28
CA ASP A 90 5.62 -8.67 14.58
C ASP A 90 5.69 -9.63 13.37
N GLN A 91 6.81 -9.63 12.66
CA GLN A 91 6.96 -10.44 11.45
C GLN A 91 6.82 -11.95 11.67
N LYS A 92 7.14 -12.46 12.88
CA LYS A 92 7.02 -13.90 13.17
C LYS A 92 5.55 -14.32 13.29
N ASP A 93 4.69 -13.36 13.66
CA ASP A 93 3.26 -13.55 13.85
C ASP A 93 2.44 -13.10 12.62
N ALA A 94 3.09 -12.89 11.48
CA ALA A 94 2.45 -12.45 10.25
C ALA A 94 1.33 -13.41 9.82
N LEU A 95 0.17 -12.86 9.49
CA LEU A 95 -1.02 -13.64 9.11
C LEU A 95 -0.93 -14.21 7.69
N ASN A 96 -0.12 -13.61 6.84
CA ASN A 96 0.10 -14.03 5.47
C ASN A 96 1.59 -14.16 5.15
N CYS A 97 1.89 -14.79 4.02
CA CYS A 97 3.26 -14.86 3.52
C CYS A 97 3.80 -13.45 3.25
N LEU A 98 4.91 -13.11 3.90
CA LEU A 98 5.62 -11.86 3.64
C LEU A 98 6.39 -11.99 2.32
N GLY A 99 5.96 -11.22 1.35
CA GLY A 99 6.59 -11.11 0.04
C GLY A 99 6.60 -9.66 -0.40
N ASN A 100 6.64 -9.39 -1.70
CA ASN A 100 6.51 -8.03 -2.18
C ASN A 100 5.04 -7.65 -2.38
N THR A 101 4.77 -6.35 -2.24
CA THR A 101 3.48 -5.74 -2.55
C THR A 101 3.68 -4.45 -3.33
N HIS A 102 2.82 -4.23 -4.30
CA HIS A 102 2.73 -2.98 -5.05
C HIS A 102 1.29 -2.51 -5.03
N GLY A 103 1.09 -1.22 -5.18
CA GLY A 103 -0.27 -0.70 -5.19
C GLY A 103 -0.34 0.81 -5.24
N GLY A 104 -1.51 1.30 -4.89
CA GLY A 104 -1.82 2.71 -4.84
C GLY A 104 -3.15 2.93 -4.13
N MET A 105 -3.58 4.15 -4.05
CA MET A 105 -4.88 4.49 -3.48
C MET A 105 -5.75 5.21 -4.51
N GLU A 106 -7.06 5.00 -4.44
CA GLU A 106 -8.03 5.65 -5.31
C GLU A 106 -9.38 5.83 -4.61
N CYS A 107 -10.14 6.83 -5.05
CA CYS A 107 -11.48 7.09 -4.57
C CYS A 107 -12.51 6.45 -5.50
N CYS A 108 -13.31 5.53 -4.97
CA CYS A 108 -14.40 4.88 -5.68
C CYS A 108 -15.72 5.22 -4.97
N ASP A 109 -16.63 5.86 -5.67
CA ASP A 109 -17.95 6.28 -5.15
C ASP A 109 -17.88 7.02 -3.81
N GLY A 110 -16.91 7.92 -3.66
CA GLY A 110 -16.71 8.73 -2.45
C GLY A 110 -16.00 8.02 -1.30
N GLN A 111 -15.67 6.75 -1.42
CA GLN A 111 -14.87 6.00 -0.46
C GLN A 111 -13.45 5.80 -1.00
N TRP A 112 -12.44 6.10 -0.19
CA TRP A 112 -11.04 5.84 -0.51
C TRP A 112 -10.66 4.39 -0.19
N TYR A 113 -9.88 3.80 -1.09
CA TYR A 113 -9.36 2.45 -0.97
C TYR A 113 -7.86 2.44 -1.23
N VAL A 114 -7.14 1.56 -0.56
CA VAL A 114 -5.85 1.08 -1.00
C VAL A 114 -6.05 -0.16 -1.86
N PHE A 115 -5.49 -0.16 -3.06
CA PHE A 115 -5.41 -1.30 -3.96
C PHE A 115 -4.00 -1.84 -3.92
N TYR A 116 -3.85 -3.12 -3.70
CA TYR A 116 -2.55 -3.74 -3.57
C TYR A 116 -2.59 -5.20 -4.02
N HIS A 117 -1.46 -5.87 -4.03
CA HIS A 117 -1.42 -7.31 -4.22
C HIS A 117 -0.68 -7.97 -3.08
N ARG A 118 -1.02 -9.21 -2.82
CA ARG A 118 -0.29 -10.11 -1.94
C ARG A 118 0.13 -11.36 -2.70
N GLN A 119 1.15 -12.03 -2.21
CA GLN A 119 1.55 -13.31 -2.76
C GLN A 119 0.57 -14.41 -2.33
N SER A 120 0.28 -15.33 -3.24
CA SER A 120 -0.50 -16.53 -2.98
C SER A 120 0.33 -17.78 -3.28
N ASN A 121 -0.14 -18.94 -2.84
CA ASN A 121 0.53 -20.24 -3.05
C ASN A 121 1.98 -20.29 -2.54
N ARG A 122 2.39 -19.41 -1.63
CA ARG A 122 3.79 -19.30 -1.13
C ARG A 122 4.82 -19.20 -2.24
N THR A 123 4.50 -18.52 -3.33
CA THR A 123 5.40 -18.26 -4.45
C THR A 123 5.38 -16.80 -4.86
N GLN A 124 6.52 -16.28 -5.23
CA GLN A 124 6.64 -14.90 -5.72
C GLN A 124 5.99 -14.68 -7.10
N TYR A 125 5.62 -15.72 -7.80
CA TYR A 125 5.02 -15.63 -9.14
C TYR A 125 3.49 -15.64 -9.13
N SER A 126 2.87 -16.00 -8.01
CA SER A 126 1.41 -16.02 -7.85
C SER A 126 0.96 -14.85 -6.98
N ARG A 127 0.12 -13.98 -7.51
CA ARG A 127 -0.31 -12.76 -6.84
C ARG A 127 -1.82 -12.58 -6.95
N GLN A 128 -2.41 -12.11 -5.87
CA GLN A 128 -3.83 -11.82 -5.79
C GLN A 128 -4.02 -10.31 -5.56
N ALA A 129 -4.89 -9.70 -6.35
CA ALA A 129 -5.33 -8.33 -6.15
C ALA A 129 -6.23 -8.24 -4.91
N CYS A 130 -5.99 -7.23 -4.10
CA CYS A 130 -6.72 -6.93 -2.88
C CYS A 130 -7.11 -5.46 -2.84
N ALA A 131 -8.13 -5.13 -2.06
CA ALA A 131 -8.54 -3.75 -1.82
C ALA A 131 -9.09 -3.62 -0.40
N GLU A 132 -8.67 -2.58 0.32
CA GLU A 132 -9.16 -2.27 1.66
C GLU A 132 -9.58 -0.81 1.74
N LYS A 133 -10.60 -0.52 2.54
CA LYS A 133 -11.01 0.85 2.81
C LYS A 133 -9.96 1.56 3.64
N ILE A 134 -9.68 2.80 3.26
CA ILE A 134 -8.83 3.70 4.04
C ILE A 134 -9.60 4.96 4.42
N TYR A 135 -9.23 5.52 5.55
CA TYR A 135 -9.87 6.70 6.11
C TYR A 135 -8.81 7.72 6.50
N PHE A 136 -9.10 8.98 6.19
CA PHE A 136 -8.26 10.11 6.59
C PHE A 136 -8.79 10.68 7.90
N ASP A 137 -7.91 10.90 8.86
CA ASP A 137 -8.25 11.69 10.04
C ASP A 137 -8.29 13.20 9.71
N LYS A 138 -8.49 14.02 10.73
CA LYS A 138 -8.60 15.48 10.56
C LYS A 138 -7.30 16.13 10.09
N GLU A 139 -6.18 15.54 10.38
CA GLU A 139 -4.83 15.96 9.98
C GLU A 139 -4.44 15.43 8.59
N GLY A 140 -5.26 14.53 8.02
CA GLY A 140 -4.99 13.85 6.75
C GLY A 140 -4.11 12.62 6.89
N LYS A 141 -3.91 12.10 8.11
CA LYS A 141 -3.20 10.85 8.33
C LYS A 141 -4.11 9.65 8.05
N ILE A 142 -3.51 8.58 7.55
CA ILE A 142 -4.21 7.33 7.24
C ILE A 142 -3.70 6.26 8.19
N ALA A 143 -4.61 5.61 8.92
CA ALA A 143 -4.27 4.42 9.72
C ALA A 143 -4.03 3.22 8.79
N GLN A 144 -3.11 2.33 9.18
CA GLN A 144 -2.87 1.09 8.44
C GLN A 144 -4.16 0.28 8.34
N ALA A 145 -4.50 -0.14 7.11
CA ALA A 145 -5.64 -1.00 6.87
C ALA A 145 -5.30 -2.46 7.21
N GLU A 146 -6.26 -3.16 7.82
CA GLU A 146 -6.19 -4.60 8.02
C GLU A 146 -6.43 -5.34 6.70
N VAL A 147 -5.69 -6.42 6.45
CA VAL A 147 -5.88 -7.27 5.27
C VAL A 147 -7.11 -8.15 5.45
N THR A 148 -8.14 -7.90 4.66
CA THR A 148 -9.43 -8.63 4.76
C THR A 148 -9.81 -9.29 3.44
N SER A 149 -10.92 -10.02 3.44
CA SER A 149 -11.59 -10.49 2.24
C SER A 149 -12.78 -9.62 1.81
N CYS A 150 -12.90 -8.41 2.37
CA CYS A 150 -14.03 -7.52 2.05
C CYS A 150 -13.93 -6.92 0.65
N GLY A 151 -12.71 -6.60 0.19
CA GLY A 151 -12.50 -5.94 -1.10
C GLY A 151 -13.31 -4.65 -1.21
N LEU A 152 -14.02 -4.46 -2.32
CA LEU A 152 -14.89 -3.31 -2.56
C LEU A 152 -16.28 -3.43 -1.92
N ASN A 153 -16.54 -4.48 -1.14
CA ASN A 153 -17.81 -4.65 -0.45
C ASN A 153 -17.92 -3.67 0.74
N TYR A 154 -19.15 -3.39 1.15
CA TYR A 154 -19.43 -2.46 2.26
C TYR A 154 -19.05 -3.00 3.66
N GLY A 155 -18.58 -4.23 3.73
CA GLY A 155 -18.16 -4.90 4.96
C GLY A 155 -18.05 -6.40 4.78
N PRO A 156 -17.88 -7.16 5.86
CA PRO A 156 -17.81 -8.61 5.82
C PRO A 156 -19.03 -9.23 5.14
N LEU A 157 -18.81 -10.25 4.33
CA LEU A 157 -19.86 -10.97 3.65
C LEU A 157 -20.71 -11.73 4.67
N LYS A 158 -22.04 -11.70 4.49
CA LYS A 158 -22.96 -12.40 5.41
C LYS A 158 -22.77 -13.90 5.27
N ALA A 159 -22.51 -14.59 6.38
CA ALA A 159 -22.33 -16.04 6.44
C ALA A 159 -23.57 -16.87 6.02
N GLU A 160 -24.75 -16.23 6.02
CA GLU A 160 -26.01 -16.84 5.63
C GLU A 160 -26.16 -17.04 4.11
N LYS A 161 -25.30 -16.43 3.31
CA LYS A 161 -25.36 -16.51 1.84
C LYS A 161 -24.38 -17.54 1.31
N ARG A 162 -24.81 -18.28 0.29
CA ARG A 162 -23.90 -19.08 -0.52
C ARG A 162 -23.06 -18.12 -1.37
N LEU A 163 -21.75 -18.14 -1.17
CA LEU A 163 -20.80 -17.29 -1.85
C LEU A 163 -19.88 -18.16 -2.72
N PRO A 164 -19.49 -17.70 -3.92
CA PRO A 164 -18.56 -18.44 -4.76
C PRO A 164 -17.16 -18.42 -4.13
N ALA A 165 -16.48 -19.57 -4.12
CA ALA A 165 -15.17 -19.71 -3.48
C ALA A 165 -14.08 -18.78 -4.06
N TYR A 166 -14.21 -18.38 -5.31
CA TYR A 166 -13.22 -17.50 -5.97
C TYR A 166 -13.16 -16.09 -5.38
N ILE A 167 -14.13 -15.67 -4.55
CA ILE A 167 -14.09 -14.36 -3.88
C ILE A 167 -13.22 -14.38 -2.61
N ALA A 168 -12.80 -15.54 -2.13
CA ALA A 168 -11.96 -15.66 -0.95
C ALA A 168 -10.56 -15.12 -1.26
N CYS A 169 -10.07 -14.17 -0.45
CA CYS A 169 -8.70 -13.69 -0.51
C CYS A 169 -7.71 -14.75 -0.05
N GLN A 170 -8.16 -15.66 0.83
CA GLN A 170 -7.31 -16.68 1.42
C GLN A 170 -8.14 -17.94 1.66
N ILE A 171 -7.62 -19.06 1.22
CA ILE A 171 -8.14 -20.39 1.54
C ILE A 171 -7.04 -21.16 2.23
N THR A 172 -7.34 -21.66 3.43
CA THR A 172 -6.42 -22.49 4.22
C THR A 172 -7.06 -23.83 4.50
N ARG A 173 -6.24 -24.85 4.64
CA ARG A 173 -6.61 -26.13 5.23
C ARG A 173 -5.70 -26.41 6.42
N ASN A 174 -6.03 -27.41 7.22
CA ASN A 174 -5.38 -27.67 8.53
C ASN A 174 -3.85 -27.72 8.50
N ASP A 175 -3.26 -28.04 7.39
CA ASP A 175 -1.81 -28.25 7.24
C ASP A 175 -1.11 -27.22 6.35
N ARG A 176 -1.85 -26.40 5.58
CA ARG A 176 -1.27 -25.40 4.71
C ARG A 176 -2.26 -24.41 4.10
N GLN A 177 -1.74 -23.28 3.72
CA GLN A 177 -2.43 -22.31 2.88
C GLN A 177 -2.48 -22.83 1.43
N VAL A 178 -3.61 -22.76 0.80
CA VAL A 178 -3.86 -23.31 -0.54
C VAL A 178 -3.91 -22.20 -1.61
N MET A 179 -4.22 -20.96 -1.23
CA MET A 179 -4.26 -19.80 -2.15
C MET A 179 -3.55 -18.61 -1.55
#